data_06b9b9bde9693c2d7104d5a8baa01ce3
#
_entry.id   06b9b9bde9693c2d7104d5a8baa01ce3
#
_cell.length_a   1.000
_cell.length_b   1.000
_cell.length_c   1.000
_cell.angle_alpha   90.00
_cell.angle_beta   90.00
_cell.angle_gamma   90.00
#
_symmetry.space_group_name_H-M   'P 1'
#
loop_
_entity.id
_entity.type
_entity.pdbx_description
1 polymer ?
#
loop_
_entity_poly.entity_id
_entity_poly.type
_entity_poly.pdbx_seq_one_letter_code
_entity_poly.pdbx_strand_id
1 'polypeptide(L)'
;MLLTLKSLSLFGIAMALDTAGNILFKKGMNHFSLPALSGWQGHWETLKRATASKVIMLGALAMLLEVIVWLAFLSITPLNTAAPLSSANNIFILLASALFLKEHVTNKRWLGVGLIITGMLFIGGSYT
;
A
#
# COMPACT_ATOMS: atom_id res chain seq x y z
N MET A 1 4.67 15.24 22.55
CA MET A 1 3.67 15.13 21.48
C MET A 1 4.41 14.88 20.18
N LEU A 2 4.43 13.64 19.76
CA LEU A 2 5.29 13.19 18.64
C LEU A 2 4.64 13.34 17.25
N LEU A 3 3.32 13.57 17.22
CA LEU A 3 2.57 13.77 15.98
C LEU A 3 2.19 15.24 15.84
N THR A 4 2.90 15.93 14.99
CA THR A 4 2.56 17.30 14.60
C THR A 4 1.54 17.28 13.46
N LEU A 5 0.85 18.40 13.22
CA LEU A 5 -0.08 18.51 12.07
C LEU A 5 0.63 18.19 10.74
N LYS A 6 1.91 18.56 10.64
CA LYS A 6 2.75 18.24 9.46
C LYS A 6 2.97 16.74 9.29
N SER A 7 3.29 16.02 10.37
CA SER A 7 3.49 14.57 10.30
C SER A 7 2.19 13.82 9.98
N LEU A 8 1.06 14.27 10.52
CA LEU A 8 -0.24 13.69 10.21
C LEU A 8 -0.64 13.93 8.76
N SER A 9 -0.38 15.10 8.20
CA SER A 9 -0.68 15.39 6.79
C SER A 9 0.18 14.57 5.84
N LEU A 10 1.48 14.45 6.10
CA LEU A 10 2.38 13.61 5.31
C LEU A 10 1.98 12.13 5.39
N PHE A 11 1.64 11.64 6.57
CA PHE A 11 1.14 10.30 6.74
C PHE A 11 -0.16 10.06 5.95
N GLY A 12 -1.12 10.97 6.03
CA GLY A 12 -2.38 10.87 5.28
C GLY A 12 -2.16 10.87 3.76
N ILE A 13 -1.26 11.71 3.25
CA ILE A 13 -0.89 11.74 1.82
C ILE A 13 -0.20 10.43 1.41
N ALA A 14 0.75 9.96 2.20
CA ALA A 14 1.43 8.68 1.93
C ALA A 14 0.43 7.52 1.88
N MET A 15 -0.48 7.43 2.85
CA MET A 15 -1.54 6.41 2.88
C MET A 15 -2.46 6.48 1.66
N ALA A 16 -2.86 7.68 1.26
CA ALA A 16 -3.71 7.87 0.09
C ALA A 16 -3.00 7.42 -1.21
N LEU A 17 -1.73 7.79 -1.36
CA LEU A 17 -0.90 7.39 -2.50
C LEU A 17 -0.66 5.87 -2.54
N ASP A 18 -0.34 5.27 -1.40
CA ASP A 18 -0.13 3.83 -1.31
C ASP A 18 -1.42 3.06 -1.61
N THR A 19 -2.53 3.45 -1.02
CA THR A 19 -3.84 2.83 -1.28
C THR A 19 -4.24 2.97 -2.75
N ALA A 20 -4.12 4.17 -3.32
CA ALA A 20 -4.43 4.42 -4.73
C ALA A 20 -3.48 3.64 -5.65
N GLY A 21 -2.18 3.62 -5.36
CA GLY A 21 -1.18 2.87 -6.10
C GLY A 21 -1.48 1.37 -6.12
N ASN A 22 -1.77 0.79 -4.97
CA ASN A 22 -2.14 -0.63 -4.84
C ASN A 22 -3.41 -0.97 -5.61
N ILE A 23 -4.46 -0.14 -5.53
CA ILE A 23 -5.72 -0.35 -6.25
C ILE A 23 -5.50 -0.26 -7.76
N LEU A 24 -4.82 0.78 -8.24
CA LEU A 24 -4.54 0.97 -9.65
C LEU A 24 -3.67 -0.15 -10.21
N PHE A 25 -2.62 -0.51 -9.49
CA PHE A 25 -1.73 -1.60 -9.90
C PHE A 25 -2.49 -2.93 -9.97
N LYS A 26 -3.27 -3.25 -8.95
CA LYS A 26 -4.08 -4.47 -8.90
C LYS A 26 -5.15 -4.50 -9.99
N LYS A 27 -5.84 -3.38 -10.21
CA LYS A 27 -6.82 -3.23 -11.30
C LYS A 27 -6.15 -3.41 -12.67
N GLY A 28 -4.98 -2.82 -12.87
CA GLY A 28 -4.21 -2.99 -14.09
C GLY A 28 -3.78 -4.45 -14.30
N MET A 29 -3.32 -5.10 -13.26
CA MET A 29 -2.91 -6.52 -13.31
C MET A 29 -4.07 -7.48 -13.54
N ASN A 30 -5.26 -7.19 -13.03
CA ASN A 30 -6.45 -8.03 -13.27
C ASN A 30 -6.88 -8.05 -14.74
N HIS A 31 -6.58 -6.99 -15.49
CA HIS A 31 -6.84 -6.91 -16.93
C HIS A 31 -5.61 -7.29 -17.77
N PHE A 32 -4.53 -7.70 -17.11
CA PHE A 32 -3.27 -8.01 -17.76
C PHE A 32 -3.17 -9.51 -18.05
N SER A 33 -3.12 -9.86 -19.33
CA SER A 33 -2.86 -11.24 -19.76
C SER A 33 -1.36 -11.48 -19.87
N LEU A 34 -0.86 -12.45 -19.10
CA LEU A 34 0.53 -12.89 -19.23
C LEU A 34 0.75 -13.49 -20.63
N PRO A 35 1.86 -13.15 -21.31
CA PRO A 35 2.18 -13.80 -22.58
C PRO A 35 2.48 -15.28 -22.35
N ALA A 36 2.09 -16.12 -23.30
CA ALA A 36 2.34 -17.56 -23.26
C ALA A 36 3.83 -17.96 -23.45
N LEU A 37 4.70 -16.96 -23.61
CA LEU A 37 6.13 -17.16 -23.81
C LEU A 37 6.83 -17.44 -22.47
N SER A 38 7.67 -18.46 -22.45
CA SER A 38 8.52 -18.80 -21.31
C SER A 38 9.94 -18.23 -21.48
N GLY A 39 10.66 -18.05 -20.37
CA GLY A 39 12.05 -17.59 -20.36
C GLY A 39 12.20 -16.07 -20.49
N TRP A 40 13.42 -15.62 -20.85
CA TRP A 40 13.80 -14.22 -20.92
C TRP A 40 12.91 -13.39 -21.85
N GLN A 41 12.51 -13.97 -22.97
CA GLN A 41 11.62 -13.31 -23.96
C GLN A 41 10.23 -13.04 -23.38
N GLY A 42 9.70 -13.98 -22.57
CA GLY A 42 8.44 -13.81 -21.86
C GLY A 42 8.49 -12.65 -20.84
N HIS A 43 9.58 -12.56 -20.08
CA HIS A 43 9.77 -11.46 -19.12
C HIS A 43 9.86 -10.11 -19.82
N TRP A 44 10.56 -10.03 -20.96
CA TRP A 44 10.68 -8.79 -21.72
C TRP A 44 9.35 -8.33 -22.33
N GLU A 45 8.59 -9.27 -22.88
CA GLU A 45 7.26 -8.97 -23.41
C GLU A 45 6.27 -8.55 -22.30
N THR A 46 6.34 -9.20 -21.13
CA THR A 46 5.56 -8.81 -19.95
C THR A 46 5.88 -7.38 -19.54
N LEU A 47 7.15 -7.02 -19.48
CA LEU A 47 7.59 -5.67 -19.13
C LEU A 47 7.09 -4.64 -20.13
N LYS A 48 7.20 -4.90 -21.43
CA LYS A 48 6.68 -4.01 -22.48
C LYS A 48 5.20 -3.77 -22.37
N ARG A 49 4.41 -4.83 -22.15
CA ARG A 49 2.96 -4.73 -21.99
C ARG A 49 2.58 -4.00 -20.71
N ALA A 50 3.29 -4.23 -19.62
CA ALA A 50 3.07 -3.53 -18.35
C ALA A 50 3.34 -2.03 -18.50
N THR A 51 4.44 -1.64 -19.15
CA THR A 51 4.76 -0.22 -19.39
C THR A 51 3.81 0.44 -20.40
N ALA A 52 3.18 -0.32 -21.29
CA ALA A 52 2.16 0.18 -22.21
C ALA A 52 0.80 0.42 -21.52
N SER A 53 0.55 -0.20 -20.37
CA SER A 53 -0.68 -0.01 -19.62
C SER A 53 -0.65 1.28 -18.81
N LYS A 54 -1.47 2.25 -19.17
CA LYS A 54 -1.60 3.52 -18.44
C LYS A 54 -1.99 3.32 -16.98
N VAL A 55 -2.83 2.34 -16.68
CA VAL A 55 -3.30 2.06 -15.31
C VAL A 55 -2.17 1.51 -14.45
N ILE A 56 -1.36 0.59 -14.98
CA ILE A 56 -0.20 0.03 -14.28
C ILE A 56 0.85 1.13 -14.07
N MET A 57 1.10 1.96 -15.07
CA MET A 57 2.06 3.05 -14.97
C MET A 57 1.64 4.12 -13.95
N LEU A 58 0.35 4.47 -13.90
CA LEU A 58 -0.18 5.39 -12.89
C LEU A 58 -0.06 4.80 -11.48
N GLY A 59 -0.34 3.50 -11.32
CA GLY A 59 -0.14 2.80 -10.05
C GLY A 59 1.31 2.80 -9.60
N ALA A 60 2.25 2.51 -10.52
CA ALA A 60 3.68 2.55 -10.24
C ALA A 60 4.16 3.97 -9.89
N LEU A 61 3.68 5.00 -10.59
CA LEU A 61 4.00 6.39 -10.28
C LEU A 61 3.48 6.80 -8.90
N ALA A 62 2.26 6.41 -8.55
CA ALA A 62 1.69 6.67 -7.23
C ALA A 62 2.53 6.02 -6.12
N MET A 63 3.00 4.78 -6.31
CA MET A 63 3.88 4.09 -5.37
C MET A 63 5.24 4.77 -5.24
N LEU A 64 5.82 5.26 -6.34
CA LEU A 64 7.07 6.03 -6.28
C LEU A 64 6.92 7.33 -5.51
N LEU A 65 5.83 8.06 -5.75
CA LEU A 65 5.53 9.28 -5.00
C LEU A 65 5.28 8.98 -3.52
N GLU A 66 4.59 7.88 -3.23
CA GLU A 66 4.37 7.42 -1.86
C GLU A 66 5.69 7.22 -1.12
N VAL A 67 6.67 6.54 -1.70
CA VAL A 67 7.99 6.32 -1.09
C VAL A 67 8.67 7.64 -0.74
N ILE A 68 8.60 8.65 -1.60
CA ILE A 68 9.17 9.97 -1.34
C ILE A 68 8.48 10.64 -0.14
N VAL A 69 7.15 10.62 -0.14
CA VAL A 69 6.35 11.20 0.96
C VAL A 69 6.58 10.44 2.27
N TRP A 70 6.70 9.10 2.19
CA TRP A 70 7.00 8.25 3.34
C TRP A 70 8.37 8.56 3.94
N LEU A 71 9.40 8.74 3.11
CA LEU A 71 10.72 9.16 3.57
C LEU A 71 10.69 10.55 4.22
N ALA A 72 9.93 11.47 3.65
CA ALA A 72 9.71 12.80 4.26
C ALA A 72 8.99 12.68 5.62
N PHE A 73 8.01 11.79 5.75
CA PHE A 73 7.36 11.51 7.03
C PHE A 73 8.34 10.91 8.05
N LEU A 74 9.17 9.95 7.66
CA LEU A 74 10.18 9.35 8.53
C LEU A 74 11.26 10.32 8.96
N SER A 75 11.56 11.36 8.17
CA SER A 75 12.55 12.37 8.55
C SER A 75 12.11 13.23 9.76
N ILE A 76 10.82 13.31 10.01
CA ILE A 76 10.23 14.11 11.11
C ILE A 76 9.51 13.26 12.17
N THR A 77 9.45 11.94 11.99
CA THR A 77 8.72 11.04 12.89
C THR A 77 9.62 9.87 13.31
N PRO A 78 9.75 9.61 14.62
CA PRO A 78 10.53 8.46 15.10
C PRO A 78 9.98 7.14 14.54
N LEU A 79 10.85 6.21 14.20
CA LEU A 79 10.50 4.91 13.64
C LEU A 79 9.57 4.10 14.56
N ASN A 80 9.74 4.24 15.86
CA ASN A 80 8.90 3.58 16.86
C ASN A 80 7.42 3.99 16.76
N THR A 81 7.16 5.21 16.31
CA THR A 81 5.78 5.71 16.07
C THR A 81 5.32 5.40 14.64
N ALA A 82 6.22 5.51 13.67
CA ALA A 82 5.91 5.30 12.27
C ALA A 82 5.58 3.83 11.96
N ALA A 83 6.26 2.87 12.59
CA ALA A 83 6.06 1.44 12.32
C ALA A 83 4.63 0.93 12.65
N PRO A 84 4.05 1.23 13.83
CA PRO A 84 2.65 0.87 14.10
C PRO A 84 1.67 1.55 13.15
N LEU A 85 1.91 2.83 12.81
CA LEU A 85 1.06 3.55 11.86
C LEU A 85 1.09 2.93 10.47
N SER A 86 2.25 2.49 9.99
CA SER A 86 2.34 1.79 8.69
C SER A 86 1.55 0.47 8.68
N SER A 87 1.46 -0.21 9.81
CA SER A 87 0.64 -1.42 9.92
C SER A 87 -0.85 -1.13 9.76
N ALA A 88 -1.33 0.03 10.24
CA ALA A 88 -2.71 0.48 10.02
C ALA A 88 -3.04 0.68 8.54
N ASN A 89 -2.06 1.07 7.72
CA ASN A 89 -2.24 1.25 6.29
C ASN A 89 -2.74 -0.02 5.59
N ASN A 90 -2.27 -1.20 6.01
CA ASN A 90 -2.74 -2.48 5.47
C ASN A 90 -4.25 -2.69 5.64
N ILE A 91 -4.83 -2.16 6.73
CA ILE A 91 -6.27 -2.21 6.97
C ILE A 91 -7.01 -1.35 5.94
N PHE A 92 -6.50 -0.14 5.67
CA PHE A 92 -7.09 0.76 4.67
C PHE A 92 -6.98 0.20 3.25
N ILE A 93 -5.85 -0.40 2.89
CA ILE A 93 -5.68 -1.06 1.60
C ILE A 93 -6.67 -2.22 1.46
N LEU A 94 -6.85 -3.03 2.50
CA LEU A 94 -7.81 -4.13 2.49
C LEU A 94 -9.25 -3.64 2.31
N LEU A 95 -9.66 -2.62 3.07
CA LEU A 95 -10.98 -2.03 2.98
C LEU A 95 -11.20 -1.38 1.60
N ALA A 96 -10.23 -0.63 1.11
CA ALA A 96 -10.29 -0.01 -0.21
C ALA A 96 -10.38 -1.06 -1.32
N SER A 97 -9.61 -2.14 -1.22
CA SER A 97 -9.66 -3.26 -2.17
C SER A 97 -11.04 -3.94 -2.17
N ALA A 98 -11.63 -4.14 -1.00
CA ALA A 98 -12.97 -4.71 -0.88
C ALA A 98 -14.04 -3.82 -1.49
N LEU A 99 -13.95 -2.50 -1.27
CA LEU A 99 -14.94 -1.52 -1.74
C LEU A 99 -14.80 -1.22 -3.25
N PHE A 100 -13.57 -0.94 -3.72
CA PHE A 100 -13.34 -0.51 -5.10
C PHE A 100 -13.20 -1.66 -6.08
N LEU A 101 -12.59 -2.76 -5.68
CA LEU A 101 -12.41 -3.94 -6.51
C LEU A 101 -13.50 -4.99 -6.30
N LYS A 102 -14.42 -4.76 -5.34
CA LYS A 102 -15.51 -5.70 -4.98
C LYS A 102 -15.00 -7.11 -4.70
N GLU A 103 -13.81 -7.21 -4.11
CA GLU A 103 -13.22 -8.50 -3.75
C GLU A 103 -13.85 -9.08 -2.48
N HIS A 104 -14.04 -10.38 -2.48
CA HIS A 104 -14.48 -11.09 -1.29
C HIS A 104 -13.32 -11.19 -0.31
N VAL A 105 -13.45 -10.50 0.83
CA VAL A 105 -12.46 -10.58 1.92
C VAL A 105 -12.71 -11.85 2.71
N THR A 106 -11.78 -12.79 2.65
CA THR A 106 -11.89 -14.05 3.40
C THR A 106 -11.78 -13.83 4.90
N ASN A 107 -12.42 -14.72 5.69
CA ASN A 107 -12.35 -14.67 7.15
C ASN A 107 -10.92 -14.69 7.70
N LYS A 108 -9.99 -15.35 6.99
CA LYS A 108 -8.57 -15.36 7.32
C LYS A 108 -7.93 -13.95 7.25
N ARG A 109 -8.34 -13.13 6.29
CA ARG A 109 -7.88 -11.74 6.17
C ARG A 109 -8.42 -10.86 7.29
N TRP A 110 -9.68 -11.06 7.70
CA TRP A 110 -10.28 -10.40 8.85
C TRP A 110 -9.57 -10.77 10.16
N LEU A 111 -9.17 -12.02 10.30
CA LEU A 111 -8.37 -12.48 11.44
C LEU A 111 -6.99 -11.79 11.46
N GLY A 112 -6.35 -11.63 10.30
CA GLY A 112 -5.11 -10.87 10.16
C GLY A 112 -5.26 -9.40 10.58
N VAL A 113 -6.35 -8.75 10.19
CA VAL A 113 -6.68 -7.38 10.62
C VAL A 113 -6.82 -7.30 12.14
N GLY A 114 -7.53 -8.25 12.75
CA GLY A 114 -7.66 -8.34 14.20
C GLY A 114 -6.32 -8.47 14.91
N LEU A 115 -5.40 -9.28 14.39
CA LEU A 115 -4.05 -9.44 14.92
C LEU A 115 -3.23 -8.14 14.81
N ILE A 116 -3.33 -7.43 13.68
CA ILE A 116 -2.67 -6.13 13.49
C ILE A 116 -3.16 -5.12 14.52
N ILE A 117 -4.48 -4.98 14.68
CA ILE A 117 -5.08 -4.07 15.65
C ILE A 117 -4.62 -4.42 17.07
N THR A 118 -4.64 -5.70 17.43
CA THR A 118 -4.18 -6.15 18.74
C THR A 118 -2.70 -5.80 18.97
N GLY A 119 -1.84 -6.05 17.98
CA GLY A 119 -0.42 -5.68 18.05
C GLY A 119 -0.20 -4.18 18.23
N MET A 120 -0.98 -3.36 17.51
CA MET A 120 -0.93 -1.89 17.63
C MET A 120 -1.34 -1.41 19.03
N LEU A 121 -2.36 -2.02 19.63
CA LEU A 121 -2.80 -1.69 20.98
C LEU A 121 -1.72 -2.03 22.04
N PHE A 122 -1.05 -3.17 21.86
CA PHE A 122 0.08 -3.53 22.76
C PHE A 122 1.24 -2.54 22.65
N ILE A 123 1.59 -2.13 21.44
CA ILE A 123 2.67 -1.15 21.24
C ILE A 123 2.23 0.21 21.79
N GLY A 124 1.01 0.68 21.49
CA GLY A 124 0.49 1.94 22.01
C GLY A 124 0.41 1.98 23.52
N GLY A 125 0.02 0.88 24.17
CA GLY A 125 -0.03 0.76 25.63
C GLY A 125 1.35 0.73 26.31
N SER A 126 2.42 0.34 25.60
CA SER A 126 3.77 0.32 26.14
C SER A 126 4.43 1.71 26.24
N TYR A 127 3.84 2.73 25.62
CA TYR A 127 4.33 4.13 25.67
C TYR A 127 3.61 5.00 26.71
N THR A 128 2.65 4.44 27.40
CA THR A 128 1.96 5.09 28.53
C THR A 128 2.52 4.61 29.85
#